data_3ed8cc9e9899cb1f87685264a345961a
#
_entry.id   3ed8cc9e9899cb1f87685264a345961a
#
_cell.length_a   1.000
_cell.length_b   1.000
_cell.length_c   1.000
_cell.angle_alpha   90.00
_cell.angle_beta   90.00
_cell.angle_gamma   90.00
#
_symmetry.space_group_name_H-M   'P 1'
#
loop_
_entity.id
_entity.type
_entity.pdbx_description
1 polymer ?
#
loop_
_entity_poly.entity_id
_entity_poly.type
_entity_poly.pdbx_seq_one_letter_code
_entity_poly.pdbx_strand_id
1 'polypeptide(L)'
;MNIINTNLNFKQMDTRSSTQRIILHHAAAKKCSAEDIHRWHLNNGWSGAGYHFLVRKDGTIYRLRPEDKVGAHAYGANYDSLGICFEGDYKEEIMQEEEIKAGRELVNFLKNKYGINTVQVHKNVNATNCPGDNFPFDQIANSNETGVSKPSQEKGKIATIQTSLN
;
A
#
# COMPACT_ATOMS: atom_id res chain seq x y z
N MET A 1 5.52 6.73 -13.49
CA MET A 1 4.52 6.67 -12.39
C MET A 1 4.15 8.07 -12.00
N ASN A 2 2.86 8.32 -11.80
CA ASN A 2 2.38 9.64 -11.42
C ASN A 2 1.59 9.54 -10.12
N ILE A 3 2.01 10.28 -9.10
CA ILE A 3 1.30 10.32 -7.82
C ILE A 3 0.58 11.67 -7.73
N ILE A 4 -0.74 11.62 -7.59
CA ILE A 4 -1.57 12.82 -7.54
C ILE A 4 -1.69 13.29 -6.10
N ASN A 5 -1.31 14.54 -5.84
CA ASN A 5 -1.48 15.13 -4.52
C ASN A 5 -2.95 15.50 -4.30
N THR A 6 -3.40 15.40 -3.06
CA THR A 6 -4.76 15.75 -2.69
C THR A 6 -4.76 17.03 -1.87
N ASN A 7 -5.92 17.67 -1.77
CA ASN A 7 -6.09 18.89 -0.96
C ASN A 7 -6.87 18.60 0.32
N LEU A 8 -6.62 17.45 0.92
CA LEU A 8 -7.36 17.05 2.13
C LEU A 8 -6.90 17.88 3.33
N ASN A 9 -7.85 18.22 4.19
CA ASN A 9 -7.56 19.00 5.39
C ASN A 9 -7.38 18.06 6.58
N PHE A 10 -6.16 17.95 7.06
CA PHE A 10 -5.83 17.08 8.19
C PHE A 10 -5.79 17.88 9.49
N LYS A 11 -6.15 17.23 10.61
CA LYS A 11 -5.88 17.76 11.92
C LYS A 11 -4.39 17.57 12.21
N GLN A 12 -3.94 17.98 13.40
CA GLN A 12 -2.53 17.86 13.76
C GLN A 12 -2.06 16.40 13.74
N MET A 13 -0.88 16.16 13.22
CA MET A 13 -0.28 14.84 13.13
C MET A 13 1.18 14.90 13.56
N ASP A 14 1.66 13.80 14.15
CA ASP A 14 3.06 13.71 14.55
C ASP A 14 3.93 13.46 13.32
N THR A 15 5.17 13.90 13.37
CA THR A 15 6.14 13.63 12.32
C THR A 15 6.74 12.24 12.51
N ARG A 16 6.84 11.49 11.42
CA ARG A 16 7.41 10.15 11.43
C ARG A 16 8.91 10.26 11.12
N SER A 17 9.73 9.71 12.01
CA SER A 17 11.17 9.83 11.88
C SER A 17 11.85 8.55 11.39
N SER A 18 11.09 7.49 11.14
CA SER A 18 11.66 6.21 10.72
C SER A 18 10.76 5.56 9.67
N THR A 19 11.39 4.96 8.66
CA THR A 19 10.67 4.19 7.63
C THR A 19 11.37 2.84 7.49
N GLN A 20 10.75 1.80 8.08
CA GLN A 20 11.33 0.46 8.10
C GLN A 20 10.55 -0.52 7.25
N ARG A 21 9.31 -0.20 6.92
CA ARG A 21 8.42 -1.15 6.23
C ARG A 21 7.26 -0.45 5.56
N ILE A 22 6.66 -1.17 4.60
CA ILE A 22 5.45 -0.76 3.91
C ILE A 22 4.37 -1.76 4.31
N ILE A 23 3.18 -1.27 4.66
CA ILE A 23 2.06 -2.13 5.04
C ILE A 23 0.93 -1.92 4.05
N LEU A 24 0.46 -3.00 3.43
CA LEU A 24 -0.57 -2.97 2.42
C LEU A 24 -1.94 -3.28 3.03
N HIS A 25 -2.94 -2.52 2.60
CA HIS A 25 -4.32 -2.64 3.09
C HIS A 25 -5.29 -2.65 1.92
N HIS A 26 -6.50 -3.15 2.13
CA HIS A 26 -7.60 -2.86 1.22
C HIS A 26 -8.58 -1.92 1.90
N ALA A 27 -9.39 -1.23 1.10
CA ALA A 27 -10.37 -0.31 1.66
C ALA A 27 -11.56 -1.04 2.30
N ALA A 28 -11.77 -2.30 1.95
CA ALA A 28 -12.95 -3.09 2.30
C ALA A 28 -14.22 -2.41 1.78
N ALA A 29 -14.09 -1.68 0.68
CA ALA A 29 -15.18 -1.02 -0.01
C ALA A 29 -14.92 -1.16 -1.49
N LYS A 30 -15.90 -1.60 -2.25
CA LYS A 30 -15.74 -1.87 -3.68
C LYS A 30 -15.37 -0.63 -4.46
N LYS A 31 -15.78 0.54 -4.00
CA LYS A 31 -15.49 1.81 -4.65
C LYS A 31 -15.29 2.87 -3.58
N CYS A 32 -14.21 3.63 -3.66
CA CYS A 32 -14.00 4.75 -2.75
C CYS A 32 -12.98 5.73 -3.33
N SER A 33 -13.21 7.00 -3.08
CA SER A 33 -12.27 8.05 -3.43
C SER A 33 -11.38 8.39 -2.24
N ALA A 34 -10.37 9.21 -2.48
CA ALA A 34 -9.53 9.76 -1.40
C ALA A 34 -10.39 10.51 -0.39
N GLU A 35 -11.35 11.30 -0.88
CA GLU A 35 -12.24 12.08 -0.02
C GLU A 35 -13.13 11.19 0.84
N ASP A 36 -13.60 10.07 0.30
CA ASP A 36 -14.39 9.10 1.07
C ASP A 36 -13.60 8.56 2.24
N ILE A 37 -12.39 8.11 2.00
CA ILE A 37 -11.53 7.54 3.05
C ILE A 37 -11.24 8.61 4.11
N HIS A 38 -10.92 9.82 3.68
CA HIS A 38 -10.63 10.92 4.59
C HIS A 38 -11.82 11.20 5.52
N ARG A 39 -13.02 11.27 4.94
CA ARG A 39 -14.24 11.50 5.70
C ARG A 39 -14.52 10.37 6.69
N TRP A 40 -14.35 9.11 6.25
CA TRP A 40 -14.56 7.98 7.13
C TRP A 40 -13.61 8.00 8.33
N HIS A 41 -12.34 8.34 8.08
CA HIS A 41 -11.36 8.38 9.16
C HIS A 41 -11.57 9.58 10.08
N LEU A 42 -11.97 10.73 9.57
CA LEU A 42 -12.37 11.86 10.41
C LEU A 42 -13.54 11.47 11.31
N ASN A 43 -14.51 10.72 10.77
CA ASN A 43 -15.66 10.25 11.55
C ASN A 43 -15.26 9.26 12.65
N ASN A 44 -14.12 8.59 12.50
CA ASN A 44 -13.58 7.73 13.55
C ASN A 44 -12.84 8.53 14.62
N GLY A 45 -12.74 9.85 14.48
CA GLY A 45 -12.00 10.68 15.41
C GLY A 45 -10.53 10.82 15.12
N TRP A 46 -10.08 10.33 13.95
CA TRP A 46 -8.68 10.42 13.56
C TRP A 46 -8.40 11.76 12.88
N SER A 47 -7.13 12.04 12.59
CA SER A 47 -6.72 13.32 12.00
C SER A 47 -7.07 13.45 10.52
N GLY A 48 -7.65 12.44 9.93
CA GLY A 48 -7.97 12.35 8.51
C GLY A 48 -7.52 11.00 7.99
N ALA A 49 -7.45 10.85 6.67
CA ALA A 49 -7.06 9.59 6.05
C ALA A 49 -5.81 9.03 6.71
N GLY A 50 -5.86 7.80 7.18
CA GLY A 50 -4.78 7.18 7.94
C GLY A 50 -3.70 6.57 7.08
N TYR A 51 -3.97 6.32 5.80
CA TYR A 51 -3.00 5.79 4.86
C TYR A 51 -2.20 6.92 4.22
N HIS A 52 -1.00 6.62 3.74
CA HIS A 52 -0.19 7.60 3.04
C HIS A 52 -0.52 7.64 1.55
N PHE A 53 -0.98 6.51 1.00
CA PHE A 53 -1.32 6.42 -0.42
C PHE A 53 -2.59 5.62 -0.63
N LEU A 54 -3.30 5.93 -1.72
CA LEU A 54 -4.44 5.16 -2.21
C LEU A 54 -4.17 4.77 -3.65
N VAL A 55 -4.29 3.49 -3.96
CA VAL A 55 -4.25 3.00 -5.33
C VAL A 55 -5.68 2.65 -5.71
N ARG A 56 -6.21 3.27 -6.76
CA ARG A 56 -7.57 3.01 -7.21
C ARG A 56 -7.60 1.93 -8.28
N LYS A 57 -8.79 1.43 -8.57
CA LYS A 57 -8.97 0.31 -9.50
C LYS A 57 -8.49 0.61 -10.91
N ASP A 58 -8.55 1.87 -11.33
CA ASP A 58 -8.07 2.26 -12.66
C ASP A 58 -6.56 2.48 -12.72
N GLY A 59 -5.86 2.25 -11.61
CA GLY A 59 -4.41 2.44 -11.53
C GLY A 59 -3.97 3.83 -11.12
N THR A 60 -4.90 4.73 -10.81
CA THR A 60 -4.54 6.06 -10.33
C THR A 60 -4.02 5.97 -8.90
N ILE A 61 -2.93 6.69 -8.61
CA ILE A 61 -2.32 6.71 -7.28
C ILE A 61 -2.46 8.10 -6.68
N TYR A 62 -3.01 8.17 -5.47
CA TYR A 62 -3.18 9.42 -4.74
C TYR A 62 -2.33 9.43 -3.48
N ARG A 63 -1.69 10.58 -3.19
CA ARG A 63 -1.06 10.80 -1.89
C ARG A 63 -2.16 11.30 -0.95
N LEU A 64 -2.32 10.61 0.20
CA LEU A 64 -3.30 10.99 1.20
C LEU A 64 -2.61 11.75 2.34
N ARG A 65 -2.20 11.04 3.41
CA ARG A 65 -1.46 11.65 4.51
C ARG A 65 -0.05 11.96 4.01
N PRO A 66 0.53 13.12 4.34
CA PRO A 66 1.91 13.40 3.93
C PRO A 66 2.86 12.30 4.37
N GLU A 67 3.84 11.97 3.53
CA GLU A 67 4.73 10.83 3.80
C GLU A 67 5.50 10.95 5.10
N ASP A 68 5.80 12.16 5.54
CA ASP A 68 6.58 12.37 6.76
C ASP A 68 5.72 12.34 8.02
N LYS A 69 4.44 12.09 7.92
CA LYS A 69 3.57 12.03 9.10
C LYS A 69 3.30 10.60 9.52
N VAL A 70 3.12 10.44 10.84
CA VAL A 70 2.73 9.15 11.40
C VAL A 70 1.32 8.81 10.92
N GLY A 71 1.14 7.64 10.36
CA GLY A 71 -0.16 7.20 9.86
C GLY A 71 -1.11 6.75 10.97
N ALA A 72 -2.31 6.36 10.58
CA ALA A 72 -3.29 5.74 11.46
C ALA A 72 -3.88 4.57 10.70
N HIS A 73 -3.06 3.55 10.44
CA HIS A 73 -3.47 2.42 9.59
C HIS A 73 -3.10 1.05 10.16
N ALA A 74 -2.20 0.98 11.12
CA ALA A 74 -1.78 -0.31 11.69
C ALA A 74 -1.33 -0.09 13.13
N TYR A 75 -2.22 -0.36 14.07
CA TYR A 75 -1.96 -0.11 15.49
C TYR A 75 -0.65 -0.75 15.92
N GLY A 76 0.21 0.01 16.57
CA GLY A 76 1.52 -0.46 17.03
C GLY A 76 2.61 -0.42 15.97
N ALA A 77 2.26 -0.15 14.72
CA ALA A 77 3.22 -0.15 13.62
C ALA A 77 3.19 1.16 12.80
N ASN A 78 2.47 2.17 13.27
CA ASN A 78 2.35 3.42 12.53
C ASN A 78 3.63 4.27 12.52
N TYR A 79 4.45 4.15 13.56
CA TYR A 79 5.60 5.04 13.72
C TYR A 79 6.78 4.70 12.80
N ASP A 80 6.81 3.50 12.22
CA ASP A 80 7.92 3.09 11.36
C ASP A 80 7.49 2.61 9.99
N SER A 81 6.25 2.91 9.58
CA SER A 81 5.71 2.36 8.33
C SER A 81 5.03 3.40 7.45
N LEU A 82 4.95 3.04 6.16
CA LEU A 82 4.09 3.72 5.21
C LEU A 82 2.92 2.79 4.91
N GLY A 83 1.71 3.33 4.91
CA GLY A 83 0.51 2.56 4.60
C GLY A 83 -0.01 2.85 3.21
N ILE A 84 -0.29 1.80 2.45
CA ILE A 84 -0.90 1.90 1.12
C ILE A 84 -2.24 1.20 1.16
N CYS A 85 -3.30 1.90 0.78
CA CYS A 85 -4.64 1.34 0.71
C CYS A 85 -5.00 1.08 -0.75
N PHE A 86 -5.58 -0.08 -1.02
CA PHE A 86 -6.04 -0.45 -2.36
C PHE A 86 -7.57 -0.41 -2.37
N GLU A 87 -8.13 0.35 -3.32
CA GLU A 87 -9.58 0.42 -3.50
C GLU A 87 -10.12 -0.97 -3.84
N GLY A 88 -11.11 -1.44 -3.11
CA GLY A 88 -11.73 -2.74 -3.33
C GLY A 88 -11.98 -3.49 -2.03
N ASP A 89 -12.72 -4.59 -2.14
CA ASP A 89 -12.93 -5.52 -1.05
C ASP A 89 -12.39 -6.88 -1.49
N TYR A 90 -11.15 -7.14 -1.13
CA TYR A 90 -10.45 -8.35 -1.61
C TYR A 90 -10.67 -9.58 -0.74
N LYS A 91 -11.70 -9.52 0.10
CA LYS A 91 -12.31 -10.73 0.65
C LYS A 91 -13.24 -11.35 -0.40
N GLU A 92 -13.76 -10.54 -1.34
CA GLU A 92 -14.75 -10.96 -2.33
C GLU A 92 -14.32 -10.78 -3.76
N GLU A 93 -13.64 -9.70 -4.07
CA GLU A 93 -13.27 -9.34 -5.44
C GLU A 93 -11.90 -9.88 -5.82
N ILE A 94 -11.63 -9.91 -7.12
CA ILE A 94 -10.30 -10.21 -7.66
C ILE A 94 -9.73 -8.89 -8.22
N MET A 95 -8.54 -8.52 -7.78
CA MET A 95 -7.92 -7.28 -8.21
C MET A 95 -7.53 -7.34 -9.69
N GLN A 96 -7.85 -6.29 -10.42
CA GLN A 96 -7.55 -6.21 -11.84
C GLN A 96 -6.11 -5.74 -12.08
N GLU A 97 -5.62 -5.99 -13.27
CA GLU A 97 -4.21 -5.77 -13.60
C GLU A 97 -3.76 -4.32 -13.45
N GLU A 98 -4.63 -3.37 -13.76
CA GLU A 98 -4.29 -1.94 -13.66
C GLU A 98 -3.93 -1.56 -12.21
N GLU A 99 -4.69 -2.07 -11.26
CA GLU A 99 -4.45 -1.78 -9.85
C GLU A 99 -3.20 -2.50 -9.35
N ILE A 100 -3.00 -3.75 -9.76
CA ILE A 100 -1.83 -4.54 -9.41
C ILE A 100 -0.56 -3.85 -9.92
N LYS A 101 -0.57 -3.42 -11.17
CA LYS A 101 0.58 -2.77 -11.77
C LYS A 101 0.92 -1.47 -11.06
N ALA A 102 -0.09 -0.65 -10.79
CA ALA A 102 0.12 0.62 -10.10
C ALA A 102 0.67 0.40 -8.69
N GLY A 103 0.13 -0.59 -7.98
CA GLY A 103 0.61 -0.93 -6.64
C GLY A 103 2.05 -1.40 -6.65
N ARG A 104 2.41 -2.24 -7.62
CA ARG A 104 3.77 -2.74 -7.76
C ARG A 104 4.75 -1.59 -8.02
N GLU A 105 4.39 -0.67 -8.91
CA GLU A 105 5.23 0.48 -9.21
C GLU A 105 5.43 1.36 -7.97
N LEU A 106 4.36 1.60 -7.23
CA LEU A 106 4.44 2.41 -6.03
C LEU A 106 5.32 1.75 -4.96
N VAL A 107 5.14 0.45 -4.73
CA VAL A 107 5.94 -0.28 -3.76
C VAL A 107 7.42 -0.21 -4.14
N ASN A 108 7.75 -0.44 -5.41
CA ASN A 108 9.14 -0.38 -5.85
C ASN A 108 9.73 1.03 -5.71
N PHE A 109 8.95 2.04 -6.03
CA PHE A 109 9.37 3.43 -5.85
C PHE A 109 9.70 3.72 -4.38
N LEU A 110 8.85 3.30 -3.46
CA LEU A 110 9.05 3.55 -2.03
C LEU A 110 10.20 2.74 -1.45
N LYS A 111 10.37 1.48 -1.90
CA LYS A 111 11.52 0.67 -1.49
C LYS A 111 12.82 1.39 -1.85
N ASN A 112 12.91 1.92 -3.05
CA ASN A 112 14.10 2.61 -3.51
C ASN A 112 14.30 3.94 -2.79
N LYS A 113 13.22 4.68 -2.59
CA LYS A 113 13.29 5.99 -1.95
C LYS A 113 13.78 5.90 -0.51
N TYR A 114 13.32 4.89 0.21
CA TYR A 114 13.63 4.76 1.63
C TYR A 114 14.69 3.69 1.95
N GLY A 115 15.17 2.99 0.93
CA GLY A 115 16.19 1.97 1.12
C GLY A 115 15.69 0.80 1.96
N ILE A 116 14.44 0.37 1.74
CA ILE A 116 13.80 -0.69 2.53
C ILE A 116 13.33 -1.83 1.65
N ASN A 117 13.19 -3.01 2.23
CA ASN A 117 12.71 -4.18 1.50
C ASN A 117 11.53 -4.87 2.19
N THR A 118 11.16 -4.45 3.38
CA THR A 118 10.10 -5.12 4.13
C THR A 118 8.74 -4.63 3.69
N VAL A 119 7.94 -5.53 3.15
CA VAL A 119 6.55 -5.26 2.76
C VAL A 119 5.68 -6.29 3.44
N GLN A 120 4.66 -5.82 4.13
CA GLN A 120 3.74 -6.67 4.88
C GLN A 120 2.31 -6.32 4.50
N VAL A 121 1.37 -7.20 4.85
CA VAL A 121 -0.05 -6.88 4.78
C VAL A 121 -0.54 -6.62 6.21
N HIS A 122 -1.68 -5.93 6.34
CA HIS A 122 -2.17 -5.50 7.65
C HIS A 122 -2.35 -6.68 8.63
N LYS A 123 -2.82 -7.82 8.15
CA LYS A 123 -3.02 -8.99 9.03
C LYS A 123 -1.73 -9.59 9.54
N ASN A 124 -0.57 -9.19 9.02
CA ASN A 124 0.70 -9.64 9.58
C ASN A 124 1.02 -8.92 10.89
N VAL A 125 0.41 -7.76 11.14
CA VAL A 125 0.73 -6.95 12.32
C VAL A 125 -0.43 -6.79 13.28
N ASN A 126 -1.66 -6.95 12.81
CA ASN A 126 -2.85 -6.83 13.68
C ASN A 126 -3.82 -7.99 13.41
N ALA A 127 -4.72 -8.22 14.35
CA ALA A 127 -5.77 -9.23 14.20
C ALA A 127 -6.88 -8.66 13.32
N THR A 128 -6.81 -8.91 12.02
CA THR A 128 -7.76 -8.40 11.04
C THR A 128 -7.73 -9.28 9.79
N ASN A 129 -8.78 -9.23 8.99
CA ASN A 129 -8.80 -9.93 7.70
C ASN A 129 -8.21 -9.08 6.57
N CYS A 130 -7.93 -7.80 6.83
CA CYS A 130 -7.36 -6.91 5.84
C CYS A 130 -5.96 -7.42 5.41
N PRO A 131 -5.67 -7.48 4.14
CA PRO A 131 -6.42 -6.94 2.99
C PRO A 131 -7.32 -7.95 2.27
N GLY A 132 -7.67 -9.06 2.88
CA GLY A 132 -8.53 -10.07 2.29
C GLY A 132 -7.76 -11.21 1.64
N ASP A 133 -8.37 -12.40 1.58
CA ASP A 133 -7.69 -13.59 1.07
C ASP A 133 -7.37 -13.52 -0.42
N ASN A 134 -8.10 -12.71 -1.17
CA ASN A 134 -7.88 -12.58 -2.61
C ASN A 134 -6.85 -11.49 -2.96
N PHE A 135 -6.27 -10.84 -1.96
CA PHE A 135 -5.31 -9.77 -2.22
C PHE A 135 -4.03 -10.36 -2.84
N PRO A 136 -3.60 -9.86 -4.01
CA PRO A 136 -2.47 -10.46 -4.74
C PRO A 136 -1.12 -9.96 -4.23
N PHE A 137 -0.78 -10.32 -3.00
CA PHE A 137 0.42 -9.81 -2.33
C PHE A 137 1.70 -10.02 -3.14
N ASP A 138 1.92 -11.25 -3.62
CA ASP A 138 3.18 -11.54 -4.30
C ASP A 138 3.36 -10.75 -5.59
N GLN A 139 2.27 -10.51 -6.31
CA GLN A 139 2.34 -9.76 -7.56
C GLN A 139 2.65 -8.28 -7.31
N ILE A 140 2.32 -7.77 -6.14
CA ILE A 140 2.56 -6.37 -5.79
C ILE A 140 3.89 -6.19 -5.08
N ALA A 141 4.18 -7.05 -4.11
CA ALA A 141 5.32 -6.84 -3.20
C ALA A 141 6.61 -7.46 -3.66
N ASN A 142 6.54 -8.60 -4.37
CA ASN A 142 7.73 -9.38 -4.68
C ASN A 142 8.14 -9.35 -6.15
N SER A 143 7.61 -8.43 -6.92
CA SER A 143 7.96 -8.36 -8.33
C SER A 143 9.35 -7.80 -8.52
N ASN A 144 10.10 -8.50 -9.36
CA ASN A 144 11.35 -7.98 -9.75
C ASN A 144 11.31 -7.25 -11.03
N GLU A 145 10.31 -6.69 -11.39
CA GLU A 145 10.12 -6.07 -12.53
C GLU A 145 11.01 -5.16 -12.84
N THR A 146 11.62 -5.27 -13.54
CA THR A 146 12.42 -4.41 -13.89
C THR A 146 12.06 -4.22 -15.15
N GLY A 147 11.61 -4.12 -15.18
CA GLY A 147 11.17 -4.05 -16.17
C GLY A 147 11.52 -4.93 -17.10
N VAL A 148 11.98 -5.29 -17.07
CA VAL A 148 12.38 -5.91 -17.51
C VAL A 148 12.26 -7.15 -17.60
N SER A 149 12.42 -7.43 -17.65
CA SER A 149 12.18 -8.40 -17.43
C SER A 149 12.55 -9.42 -17.38
N LYS A 150 12.85 -9.79 -17.17
CA LYS A 150 13.16 -10.66 -16.68
C LYS A 150 12.90 -11.83 -16.67
N PRO A 151 13.19 -12.32 -16.91
CA PRO A 151 12.88 -13.26 -16.66
C PRO A 151 12.80 -14.22 -16.26
N SER A 152 12.87 -14.52 -16.11
CA SER A 152 12.49 -15.06 -15.49
C SER A 152 12.51 -15.79 -14.90
N GLN A 153 12.71 -15.92 -14.76
CA GLN A 153 12.57 -16.42 -14.06
C GLN A 153 12.30 -16.87 -13.50
N GLU A 154 12.70 -17.00 -13.52
CA GLU A 154 12.48 -17.39 -12.81
C GLU A 154 12.08 -17.65 -12.13
N LYS A 155 12.57 -17.97 -12.34
CA LYS A 155 12.27 -18.33 -11.46
C LYS A 155 11.95 -18.47 -10.90
N GLY A 156 12.73 -18.63 -11.43
CA GLY A 156 12.28 -18.84 -10.51
C GLY A 156 12.27 -18.71 -10.00
N LYS A 157 12.38 -18.70 -9.91
CA LYS A 157 12.31 -18.65 -9.22
C LYS A 157 12.10 -18.29 -8.87
N ILE A 158 12.62 -18.50 -9.15
CA ILE A 158 12.40 -18.33 -8.61
C ILE A 158 12.43 -17.95 -8.38
N ALA A 159 12.87 -18.19 -8.53
CA ALA A 159 12.56 -17.89 -8.00
C ALA A 159 12.63 -17.49 -7.68
N THR A 160 12.93 -17.41 -7.61
CA THR A 160 12.87 -17.15 -7.07
C THR A 160 13.00 -16.56 -6.97
N ILE A 161 13.30 -16.68 -6.93
CA ILE A 161 13.25 -16.39 -6.63
C ILE A 161 13.35 -15.94 -6.47
N GLN A 162 13.42 -16.01 -6.38
CA GLN A 162 13.46 -15.85 -5.90
C GLN A 162 13.41 -15.43 -5.70
N THR A 163 13.80 -15.69 -5.87
CA THR A 163 13.76 -15.59 -5.46
C THR A 163 13.82 -15.13 -5.39
N SER A 164 14.09 -15.42 -5.48
CA SER A 164 13.96 -15.29 -5.18
C SER A 164 13.99 -14.85 -5.23
N LEU A 165 14.09 -14.97 -5.26
CA LEU A 165 14.01 -14.98 -5.11
C LEU A 165 13.99 -14.62 -5.05
N ASN A 166 14.22 -15.06 -5.31
CA ASN A 166 13.93 -15.07 -4.90
C ASN A 166 13.84 -14.82 -5.10
#